data_0624bc05b8d8990a2f39de7d05594346
#
_entry.id   0624bc05b8d8990a2f39de7d05594346
#
_cell.length_a   1.000
_cell.length_b   1.000
_cell.length_c   1.000
_cell.angle_alpha   90.00
_cell.angle_beta   90.00
_cell.angle_gamma   90.00
#
_symmetry.space_group_name_H-M   'P 1'
#
loop_
_entity.id
_entity.type
_entity.pdbx_description
1 polymer ?
#
loop_
_entity_poly.entity_id
_entity_poly.type
_entity_poly.pdbx_seq_one_letter_code
_entity_poly.pdbx_strand_id
1 'polypeptide(L)'
;HKTTMCWVYDKRQANGSAFVYFGLQPIDSESEEAKIVIPYIRGVLDAMEIKHGPTHGEVMMTSDGPCLVEMNCRAHGGDGNWVPMVRGLNGGYSQVSATIDAYMDPTRFHALPDKMPSPFKAAGQECCLVSYSKGTVKSTPGYEVIRRLPSFVYLETRTGPGSEVDYTVDPFTSIGSVILMHEDKSQLQEDLVRIRQMEKDNAIFVYEKGVDMMRSPSTGNLSSLSGFAIGDRPKTVFTSSRASVYW
;
A
#
# COMPACT_ATOMS: atom_id res chain seq x y z
N HIS A 1 16.93 -17.33 -1.79
CA HIS A 1 15.73 -16.48 -1.67
C HIS A 1 15.62 -15.50 -2.83
N LYS A 2 14.41 -15.25 -3.32
CA LYS A 2 14.08 -14.29 -4.39
C LYS A 2 13.20 -13.19 -3.81
N THR A 3 13.61 -11.92 -3.86
CA THR A 3 12.77 -10.81 -3.37
C THR A 3 11.87 -10.33 -4.50
N THR A 4 10.57 -10.53 -4.36
CA THR A 4 9.61 -10.22 -5.42
C THR A 4 9.05 -8.80 -5.31
N MET A 5 9.02 -8.21 -4.12
CA MET A 5 8.62 -6.81 -3.89
C MET A 5 9.07 -6.32 -2.51
N CYS A 6 9.30 -5.03 -2.42
CA CYS A 6 9.49 -4.30 -1.18
C CYS A 6 8.53 -3.11 -1.14
N TRP A 7 7.94 -2.83 0.02
CA TRP A 7 6.92 -1.82 0.20
C TRP A 7 7.24 -0.89 1.37
N VAL A 8 6.76 0.35 1.26
CA VAL A 8 6.67 1.28 2.38
C VAL A 8 5.19 1.51 2.69
N TYR A 9 4.83 1.37 3.97
CA TYR A 9 3.48 1.65 4.44
C TYR A 9 3.25 3.14 4.63
N ASP A 10 2.12 3.63 4.14
CA ASP A 10 1.61 4.97 4.45
C ASP A 10 0.60 4.84 5.61
N LYS A 11 1.06 5.15 6.83
CA LYS A 11 0.25 5.15 8.05
C LYS A 11 0.20 6.55 8.62
N ARG A 12 -1.01 7.02 8.91
CA ARG A 12 -1.24 8.39 9.40
C ARG A 12 -2.23 8.39 10.56
N GLN A 13 -2.24 9.48 11.33
CA GLN A 13 -3.31 9.75 12.29
C GLN A 13 -4.56 10.19 11.52
N ALA A 14 -5.70 9.56 11.83
CA ALA A 14 -7.01 9.96 11.33
C ALA A 14 -8.11 9.47 12.27
N ASN A 15 -9.23 10.15 12.31
CA ASN A 15 -10.44 9.74 13.02
C ASN A 15 -10.20 9.35 14.50
N GLY A 16 -9.24 10.00 15.17
CA GLY A 16 -8.88 9.69 16.57
C GLY A 16 -7.97 8.47 16.74
N SER A 17 -7.68 7.73 15.68
CA SER A 17 -6.70 6.64 15.69
C SER A 17 -5.29 7.16 15.39
N ALA A 18 -4.29 6.60 16.08
CA ALA A 18 -2.89 6.98 15.87
C ALA A 18 -2.32 6.44 14.55
N PHE A 19 -2.88 5.32 14.04
CA PHE A 19 -2.35 4.60 12.87
C PHE A 19 -3.47 4.07 11.99
N VAL A 20 -3.90 4.88 11.03
CA VAL A 20 -4.79 4.46 9.94
C VAL A 20 -3.95 4.15 8.72
N TYR A 21 -4.25 3.05 8.05
CA TYR A 21 -3.60 2.68 6.79
C TYR A 21 -4.16 3.53 5.64
N PHE A 22 -3.27 4.29 5.00
CA PHE A 22 -3.58 5.06 3.80
C PHE A 22 -3.10 4.37 2.53
N GLY A 23 -2.22 3.39 2.65
CA GLY A 23 -1.79 2.57 1.52
C GLY A 23 -0.39 2.00 1.63
N LEU A 24 0.07 1.48 0.51
CA LEU A 24 1.36 0.83 0.32
C LEU A 24 2.01 1.40 -0.94
N GLN A 25 3.27 1.78 -0.85
CA GLN A 25 4.06 2.21 -1.99
C GLN A 25 5.15 1.18 -2.29
N PRO A 26 5.22 0.62 -3.51
CA PRO A 26 6.33 -0.23 -3.91
C PRO A 26 7.60 0.62 -4.05
N ILE A 27 8.72 0.06 -3.61
CA ILE A 27 10.05 0.63 -3.76
C ILE A 27 10.94 -0.35 -4.51
N ASP A 28 11.81 0.17 -5.39
CA ASP A 28 12.71 -0.66 -6.18
C ASP A 28 13.93 -1.14 -5.37
N SER A 29 14.69 -2.08 -5.94
CA SER A 29 15.79 -2.74 -5.22
C SER A 29 16.97 -1.84 -4.86
N GLU A 30 17.08 -0.66 -5.48
CA GLU A 30 18.18 0.28 -5.26
C GLU A 30 17.77 1.48 -4.36
N SER A 31 16.51 1.53 -3.90
CA SER A 31 16.09 2.51 -2.90
C SER A 31 16.85 2.31 -1.58
N GLU A 32 17.02 3.39 -0.83
CA GLU A 32 17.80 3.36 0.44
C GLU A 32 17.18 2.37 1.44
N GLU A 33 15.85 2.34 1.54
CA GLU A 33 15.14 1.40 2.41
C GLU A 33 15.32 -0.06 1.96
N ALA A 34 15.20 -0.34 0.66
CA ALA A 34 15.33 -1.70 0.13
C ALA A 34 16.76 -2.25 0.34
N LYS A 35 17.79 -1.42 0.16
CA LYS A 35 19.19 -1.81 0.43
C LYS A 35 19.44 -2.24 1.86
N ILE A 36 18.68 -1.70 2.81
CA ILE A 36 18.78 -2.07 4.23
C ILE A 36 17.90 -3.28 4.56
N VAL A 37 16.63 -3.22 4.13
CA VAL A 37 15.60 -4.18 4.56
C VAL A 37 15.77 -5.54 3.89
N ILE A 38 16.15 -5.60 2.62
CA ILE A 38 16.33 -6.87 1.89
C ILE A 38 17.41 -7.75 2.53
N PRO A 39 18.66 -7.29 2.74
CA PRO A 39 19.66 -8.12 3.40
C PRO A 39 19.31 -8.44 4.86
N TYR A 40 18.67 -7.52 5.59
CA TYR A 40 18.22 -7.77 6.95
C TYR A 40 17.23 -8.93 7.00
N ILE A 41 16.18 -8.93 6.18
CA ILE A 41 15.19 -10.01 6.14
C ILE A 41 15.82 -11.34 5.68
N ARG A 42 16.79 -11.32 4.74
CA ARG A 42 17.55 -12.54 4.39
C ARG A 42 18.25 -13.13 5.60
N GLY A 43 18.93 -12.31 6.39
CA GLY A 43 19.55 -12.73 7.64
C GLY A 43 18.55 -13.29 8.65
N VAL A 44 17.35 -12.72 8.75
CA VAL A 44 16.27 -13.26 9.61
C VAL A 44 15.83 -14.64 9.12
N LEU A 45 15.60 -14.83 7.81
CA LEU A 45 15.21 -16.12 7.25
C LEU A 45 16.28 -17.19 7.48
N ASP A 46 17.55 -16.82 7.31
CA ASP A 46 18.68 -17.72 7.57
C ASP A 46 18.77 -18.10 9.05
N ALA A 47 18.63 -17.13 9.97
CA ALA A 47 18.64 -17.36 11.41
C ALA A 47 17.45 -18.22 11.90
N MET A 48 16.31 -18.12 11.22
CA MET A 48 15.12 -18.93 11.51
C MET A 48 15.10 -20.26 10.74
N GLU A 49 16.13 -20.54 9.92
CA GLU A 49 16.23 -21.73 9.06
C GLU A 49 15.04 -21.91 8.09
N ILE A 50 14.41 -20.80 7.67
CA ILE A 50 13.30 -20.84 6.69
C ILE A 50 13.88 -20.95 5.29
N LYS A 51 13.79 -22.14 4.71
CA LYS A 51 14.41 -22.48 3.41
C LYS A 51 13.42 -22.60 2.26
N HIS A 52 12.14 -22.82 2.55
CA HIS A 52 11.13 -23.15 1.55
C HIS A 52 9.83 -22.37 1.79
N GLY A 53 9.13 -22.04 0.71
CA GLY A 53 7.84 -21.39 0.74
C GLY A 53 7.89 -19.86 0.65
N PRO A 54 6.75 -19.23 0.37
CA PRO A 54 6.63 -17.79 0.36
C PRO A 54 6.68 -17.23 1.78
N THR A 55 7.31 -16.06 1.93
CA THR A 55 7.34 -15.35 3.21
C THR A 55 7.02 -13.88 3.03
N HIS A 56 6.50 -13.28 4.08
CA HIS A 56 6.21 -11.86 4.20
C HIS A 56 6.78 -11.35 5.52
N GLY A 57 7.85 -10.56 5.46
CA GLY A 57 8.48 -9.95 6.63
C GLY A 57 8.10 -8.48 6.76
N GLU A 58 7.72 -8.05 7.96
CA GLU A 58 7.50 -6.63 8.30
C GLU A 58 8.64 -6.10 9.17
N VAL A 59 9.18 -4.96 8.76
CA VAL A 59 10.33 -4.33 9.41
C VAL A 59 10.01 -2.89 9.77
N MET A 60 10.37 -2.50 10.99
CA MET A 60 10.36 -1.12 11.45
C MET A 60 11.77 -0.54 11.28
N MET A 61 11.89 0.57 10.57
CA MET A 61 13.14 1.34 10.52
C MET A 61 13.23 2.23 11.75
N THR A 62 14.19 1.97 12.61
CA THR A 62 14.44 2.72 13.86
C THR A 62 15.75 3.50 13.78
N SER A 63 16.03 4.35 14.78
CA SER A 63 17.34 5.03 14.92
C SER A 63 18.50 4.06 15.02
N ASP A 64 18.26 2.87 15.57
CA ASP A 64 19.28 1.83 15.83
C ASP A 64 19.36 0.81 14.66
N GLY A 65 18.61 1.06 13.58
CA GLY A 65 18.55 0.22 12.40
C GLY A 65 17.23 -0.52 12.21
N PRO A 66 17.19 -1.52 11.33
CA PRO A 66 15.98 -2.29 11.05
C PRO A 66 15.63 -3.21 12.23
N CYS A 67 14.35 -3.26 12.58
CA CYS A 67 13.82 -4.11 13.64
C CYS A 67 12.67 -4.95 13.08
N LEU A 68 12.76 -6.29 13.21
CA LEU A 68 11.70 -7.19 12.77
C LEU A 68 10.44 -6.96 13.62
N VAL A 69 9.32 -6.76 12.94
CA VAL A 69 7.99 -6.71 13.57
C VAL A 69 7.37 -8.10 13.56
N GLU A 70 7.34 -8.73 12.39
CA GLU A 70 6.85 -10.10 12.22
C GLU A 70 7.42 -10.77 10.97
N MET A 71 7.49 -12.09 10.99
CA MET A 71 7.81 -12.94 9.85
C MET A 71 6.65 -13.91 9.61
N ASN A 72 5.97 -13.77 8.50
CA ASN A 72 4.86 -14.62 8.10
C ASN A 72 5.34 -15.65 7.07
N CYS A 73 5.16 -16.94 7.36
CA CYS A 73 5.50 -18.04 6.44
C CYS A 73 4.37 -18.31 5.44
N ARG A 74 3.92 -17.26 4.77
CA ARG A 74 2.88 -17.26 3.74
C ARG A 74 3.09 -16.08 2.78
N ALA A 75 2.38 -16.09 1.65
CA ALA A 75 2.33 -14.94 0.76
C ALA A 75 1.76 -13.69 1.47
N HIS A 76 2.04 -12.52 0.91
CA HIS A 76 1.47 -11.26 1.38
C HIS A 76 -0.07 -11.31 1.37
N GLY A 77 -0.68 -10.69 2.39
CA GLY A 77 -2.12 -10.57 2.53
C GLY A 77 -2.73 -9.53 1.56
N GLY A 78 -3.87 -8.93 1.96
CA GLY A 78 -4.56 -7.92 1.15
C GLY A 78 -5.29 -8.51 -0.05
N ASP A 79 -5.80 -9.77 0.09
CA ASP A 79 -6.65 -10.45 -0.88
C ASP A 79 -6.10 -10.52 -2.31
N GLY A 80 -4.79 -10.24 -2.50
CA GLY A 80 -4.12 -10.27 -3.79
C GLY A 80 -4.38 -9.04 -4.68
N ASN A 81 -5.01 -8.00 -4.18
CA ASN A 81 -5.30 -6.76 -4.93
C ASN A 81 -4.06 -6.10 -5.52
N TRP A 82 -2.93 -6.24 -4.84
CA TRP A 82 -1.62 -5.74 -5.24
C TRP A 82 -1.00 -6.48 -6.44
N VAL A 83 -1.47 -7.69 -6.77
CA VAL A 83 -0.86 -8.56 -7.81
C VAL A 83 -0.77 -7.89 -9.18
N PRO A 84 -1.82 -7.21 -9.71
CA PRO A 84 -1.72 -6.54 -11.01
C PRO A 84 -0.60 -5.49 -11.06
N MET A 85 -0.46 -4.69 -10.01
CA MET A 85 0.59 -3.68 -9.91
C MET A 85 1.98 -4.31 -9.85
N VAL A 86 2.18 -5.32 -9.00
CA VAL A 86 3.47 -6.01 -8.88
C VAL A 86 3.89 -6.63 -10.21
N ARG A 87 2.97 -7.28 -10.93
CA ARG A 87 3.25 -7.85 -12.25
C ARG A 87 3.64 -6.78 -13.27
N GLY A 88 2.97 -5.63 -13.24
CA GLY A 88 3.33 -4.50 -14.10
C GLY A 88 4.74 -3.97 -13.83
N LEU A 89 5.13 -3.86 -12.54
CA LEU A 89 6.44 -3.37 -12.14
C LEU A 89 7.58 -4.39 -12.31
N ASN A 90 7.28 -5.69 -12.17
CA ASN A 90 8.27 -6.78 -12.18
C ASN A 90 8.36 -7.54 -13.51
N GLY A 91 7.94 -6.95 -14.63
CA GLY A 91 8.03 -7.63 -15.93
C GLY A 91 7.16 -8.87 -16.06
N GLY A 92 6.02 -8.92 -15.35
CA GLY A 92 4.99 -9.94 -15.52
C GLY A 92 4.89 -10.99 -14.42
N TYR A 93 5.75 -10.98 -13.42
CA TYR A 93 5.64 -11.94 -12.30
C TYR A 93 5.35 -11.26 -10.95
N SER A 94 4.91 -12.06 -9.99
CA SER A 94 4.59 -11.67 -8.62
C SER A 94 5.00 -12.78 -7.64
N GLN A 95 4.88 -12.55 -6.34
CA GLN A 95 5.08 -13.58 -5.34
C GLN A 95 4.22 -14.83 -5.59
N VAL A 96 2.98 -14.65 -6.05
CA VAL A 96 2.07 -15.77 -6.37
C VAL A 96 2.65 -16.63 -7.48
N SER A 97 3.05 -16.03 -8.63
CA SER A 97 3.65 -16.78 -9.73
C SER A 97 5.01 -17.38 -9.36
N ALA A 98 5.85 -16.64 -8.62
CA ALA A 98 7.12 -17.17 -8.13
C ALA A 98 6.93 -18.37 -7.19
N THR A 99 5.89 -18.35 -6.36
CA THR A 99 5.53 -19.50 -5.50
C THR A 99 5.11 -20.71 -6.34
N ILE A 100 4.24 -20.50 -7.35
CA ILE A 100 3.84 -21.58 -8.27
C ILE A 100 5.07 -22.16 -8.96
N ASP A 101 5.94 -21.35 -9.51
CA ASP A 101 7.16 -21.81 -10.20
C ASP A 101 8.09 -22.56 -9.24
N ALA A 102 8.23 -22.11 -7.98
CA ALA A 102 9.07 -22.79 -6.98
C ALA A 102 8.64 -24.23 -6.71
N TYR A 103 7.34 -24.52 -6.77
CA TYR A 103 6.79 -25.87 -6.55
C TYR A 103 6.62 -26.68 -7.83
N MET A 104 6.30 -26.05 -8.95
CA MET A 104 5.88 -26.74 -10.17
C MET A 104 6.95 -26.73 -11.26
N ASP A 105 7.82 -25.72 -11.28
CA ASP A 105 8.90 -25.54 -12.27
C ASP A 105 10.13 -24.87 -11.63
N PRO A 106 10.94 -25.63 -10.88
CA PRO A 106 12.13 -25.07 -10.21
C PRO A 106 13.11 -24.40 -11.19
N THR A 107 13.15 -24.81 -12.46
CA THR A 107 14.01 -24.18 -13.46
C THR A 107 13.59 -22.75 -13.72
N ARG A 108 12.29 -22.51 -13.89
CA ARG A 108 11.76 -21.15 -14.03
C ARG A 108 11.98 -20.33 -12.77
N PHE A 109 11.75 -20.90 -11.58
CA PHE A 109 12.00 -20.21 -10.33
C PHE A 109 13.46 -19.78 -10.20
N HIS A 110 14.41 -20.66 -10.51
CA HIS A 110 15.84 -20.33 -10.43
C HIS A 110 16.27 -19.28 -11.46
N ALA A 111 15.58 -19.20 -12.61
CA ALA A 111 15.81 -18.17 -13.62
C ALA A 111 15.27 -16.78 -13.24
N LEU A 112 14.41 -16.67 -12.22
CA LEU A 112 13.95 -15.37 -11.73
C LEU A 112 15.13 -14.55 -11.16
N PRO A 113 15.10 -13.22 -11.29
CA PRO A 113 16.10 -12.36 -10.63
C PRO A 113 16.02 -12.50 -9.11
N ASP A 114 17.12 -12.23 -8.41
CA ASP A 114 17.18 -12.32 -6.95
C ASP A 114 16.47 -11.17 -6.24
N LYS A 115 16.23 -10.07 -6.95
CA LYS A 115 15.55 -8.86 -6.49
C LYS A 115 14.66 -8.30 -7.59
N MET A 116 13.66 -7.52 -7.21
CA MET A 116 12.86 -6.74 -8.14
C MET A 116 13.71 -5.76 -8.93
N PRO A 117 13.22 -5.28 -10.12
CA PRO A 117 13.98 -4.34 -10.98
C PRO A 117 14.24 -2.99 -10.29
N SER A 118 15.26 -2.30 -10.77
CA SER A 118 15.53 -0.89 -10.48
C SER A 118 16.11 -0.20 -11.72
N PRO A 119 15.60 1.00 -12.09
CA PRO A 119 14.34 1.56 -11.60
C PRO A 119 13.12 0.77 -12.11
N PHE A 120 11.96 0.92 -11.46
CA PHE A 120 10.72 0.48 -12.05
C PHE A 120 10.37 1.29 -13.31
N LYS A 121 9.73 0.65 -14.29
CA LYS A 121 9.27 1.30 -15.52
C LYS A 121 8.05 2.21 -15.32
N ALA A 122 7.36 2.07 -14.21
CA ALA A 122 6.19 2.87 -13.83
C ALA A 122 6.21 3.14 -12.33
N ALA A 123 5.45 4.13 -11.89
CA ALA A 123 5.12 4.33 -10.49
C ALA A 123 3.86 3.52 -10.14
N GLY A 124 3.79 3.01 -8.92
CA GLY A 124 2.65 2.25 -8.40
C GLY A 124 2.27 2.70 -6.99
N GLN A 125 1.00 2.56 -6.63
CA GLN A 125 0.49 2.85 -5.31
C GLN A 125 -0.77 2.02 -5.02
N GLU A 126 -0.81 1.35 -3.87
CA GLU A 126 -2.07 0.96 -3.28
C GLU A 126 -2.59 2.09 -2.40
N CYS A 127 -3.81 2.53 -2.65
CA CYS A 127 -4.50 3.59 -1.95
C CYS A 127 -5.66 2.96 -1.15
N CYS A 128 -5.48 2.74 0.16
CA CYS A 128 -6.56 2.33 1.04
C CYS A 128 -7.53 3.49 1.23
N LEU A 129 -8.81 3.26 0.97
CA LEU A 129 -9.83 4.30 1.06
C LEU A 129 -10.25 4.51 2.52
N VAL A 130 -10.31 5.79 2.92
CA VAL A 130 -10.60 6.23 4.29
C VAL A 130 -11.95 6.95 4.32
N SER A 131 -12.84 6.54 5.23
CA SER A 131 -14.07 7.26 5.51
C SER A 131 -13.89 8.23 6.67
N TYR A 132 -14.31 9.47 6.45
CA TYR A 132 -14.45 10.52 7.48
C TYR A 132 -15.91 10.73 7.87
N SER A 133 -16.78 9.81 7.53
CA SER A 133 -18.22 9.88 7.74
C SER A 133 -18.77 8.54 8.22
N LYS A 134 -19.94 8.61 8.91
CA LYS A 134 -20.69 7.46 9.37
C LYS A 134 -22.13 7.54 8.88
N GLY A 135 -22.65 6.43 8.39
CA GLY A 135 -24.05 6.33 7.95
C GLY A 135 -24.30 5.22 6.96
N THR A 136 -25.56 5.07 6.56
CA THR A 136 -25.99 4.09 5.55
C THR A 136 -25.77 4.64 4.15
N VAL A 137 -25.05 3.92 3.33
CA VAL A 137 -24.73 4.32 1.94
C VAL A 137 -25.96 4.15 1.06
N LYS A 138 -26.35 5.22 0.37
CA LYS A 138 -27.40 5.22 -0.65
C LYS A 138 -26.86 4.91 -2.04
N SER A 139 -25.70 5.47 -2.38
CA SER A 139 -25.03 5.24 -3.67
C SER A 139 -23.55 5.58 -3.60
N THR A 140 -22.78 5.14 -4.61
CA THR A 140 -21.31 5.18 -4.62
C THR A 140 -20.76 5.90 -5.88
N PRO A 141 -21.17 7.15 -6.18
CA PRO A 141 -20.76 7.84 -7.41
C PRO A 141 -19.26 8.07 -7.49
N GLY A 142 -18.56 8.20 -6.36
CA GLY A 142 -17.13 8.39 -6.31
C GLY A 142 -16.34 7.22 -6.89
N TYR A 143 -16.86 6.00 -6.81
CA TYR A 143 -16.19 4.84 -7.42
C TYR A 143 -16.10 4.97 -8.95
N GLU A 144 -17.11 5.54 -9.61
CA GLU A 144 -17.08 5.79 -11.04
C GLU A 144 -16.07 6.89 -11.42
N VAL A 145 -15.89 7.89 -10.57
CA VAL A 145 -14.84 8.91 -10.74
C VAL A 145 -13.47 8.26 -10.63
N ILE A 146 -13.24 7.43 -9.61
CA ILE A 146 -11.98 6.71 -9.38
C ILE A 146 -11.63 5.82 -10.57
N ARG A 147 -12.60 5.04 -11.10
CA ARG A 147 -12.40 4.17 -12.27
C ARG A 147 -11.98 4.87 -13.55
N ARG A 148 -12.20 6.19 -13.65
CA ARG A 148 -11.83 7.02 -14.80
C ARG A 148 -10.51 7.76 -14.65
N LEU A 149 -9.81 7.57 -13.52
CA LEU A 149 -8.50 8.18 -13.33
C LEU A 149 -7.46 7.58 -14.29
N PRO A 150 -6.56 8.37 -14.87
CA PRO A 150 -5.53 7.87 -15.79
C PRO A 150 -4.65 6.76 -15.20
N SER A 151 -4.36 6.79 -13.91
CA SER A 151 -3.54 5.79 -13.22
C SER A 151 -4.33 4.60 -12.69
N PHE A 152 -5.65 4.54 -12.89
CA PHE A 152 -6.50 3.48 -12.36
C PHE A 152 -6.13 2.10 -12.92
N VAL A 153 -5.96 1.10 -12.05
CA VAL A 153 -5.74 -0.31 -12.40
C VAL A 153 -6.86 -1.18 -11.87
N TYR A 154 -7.19 -1.05 -10.58
CA TYR A 154 -8.16 -1.91 -9.91
C TYR A 154 -8.79 -1.19 -8.72
N LEU A 155 -10.05 -1.47 -8.44
CA LEU A 155 -10.77 -1.00 -7.26
C LEU A 155 -11.44 -2.20 -6.57
N GLU A 156 -11.01 -2.49 -5.35
CA GLU A 156 -11.75 -3.34 -4.44
C GLU A 156 -12.76 -2.50 -3.69
N THR A 157 -14.02 -2.90 -3.74
CA THR A 157 -15.11 -2.24 -3.02
C THR A 157 -15.58 -3.13 -1.87
N ARG A 158 -15.49 -2.63 -0.65
CA ARG A 158 -16.05 -3.30 0.55
C ARG A 158 -17.41 -2.73 0.93
N THR A 159 -17.82 -1.66 0.27
CA THR A 159 -18.99 -0.85 0.61
C THR A 159 -19.82 -0.61 -0.63
N GLY A 160 -21.12 -0.82 -0.52
CA GLY A 160 -22.12 -0.59 -1.57
C GLY A 160 -23.42 -0.01 -1.01
N PRO A 161 -24.43 0.23 -1.86
CA PRO A 161 -25.75 0.68 -1.40
C PRO A 161 -26.32 -0.24 -0.32
N GLY A 162 -26.81 0.34 0.78
CA GLY A 162 -27.31 -0.37 1.97
C GLY A 162 -26.25 -0.76 2.99
N SER A 163 -24.97 -0.58 2.70
CA SER A 163 -23.90 -0.84 3.67
C SER A 163 -23.86 0.24 4.74
N GLU A 164 -23.60 -0.16 5.97
CA GLU A 164 -23.24 0.75 7.05
C GLU A 164 -21.74 1.08 6.95
N VAL A 165 -21.40 2.36 6.92
CA VAL A 165 -20.04 2.87 6.97
C VAL A 165 -19.78 3.51 8.31
N ASP A 166 -18.60 3.26 8.88
CA ASP A 166 -18.10 3.95 10.05
C ASP A 166 -16.81 4.73 9.71
N TYR A 167 -16.33 5.53 10.64
CA TYR A 167 -15.02 6.18 10.53
C TYR A 167 -13.93 5.14 10.38
N THR A 168 -13.04 5.32 9.42
CA THR A 168 -11.90 4.41 9.27
C THR A 168 -10.88 4.67 10.37
N VAL A 169 -10.68 3.70 11.24
CA VAL A 169 -9.73 3.74 12.37
C VAL A 169 -8.70 2.62 12.32
N ASP A 170 -8.96 1.58 11.54
CA ASP A 170 -8.14 0.38 11.37
C ASP A 170 -8.38 -0.27 9.99
N PRO A 171 -7.67 -1.36 9.64
CA PRO A 171 -7.88 -2.06 8.36
C PRO A 171 -9.28 -2.65 8.17
N PHE A 172 -10.00 -2.97 9.24
CA PHE A 172 -11.33 -3.60 9.18
C PHE A 172 -12.43 -2.58 8.89
N THR A 173 -12.20 -1.33 9.22
CA THR A 173 -13.11 -0.20 8.95
C THR A 173 -12.79 0.51 7.63
N SER A 174 -11.85 -0.02 6.82
CA SER A 174 -11.56 0.47 5.48
C SER A 174 -12.73 0.22 4.53
N ILE A 175 -13.06 1.22 3.74
CA ILE A 175 -14.18 1.17 2.77
C ILE A 175 -13.80 0.59 1.41
N GLY A 176 -12.54 0.21 1.23
CA GLY A 176 -12.00 -0.40 0.02
C GLY A 176 -10.55 -0.02 -0.25
N SER A 177 -10.01 -0.47 -1.38
CA SER A 177 -8.67 -0.07 -1.84
C SER A 177 -8.64 0.15 -3.35
N VAL A 178 -7.76 1.04 -3.79
CA VAL A 178 -7.51 1.38 -5.20
C VAL A 178 -6.08 1.08 -5.53
N ILE A 179 -5.84 0.34 -6.60
CA ILE A 179 -4.52 0.17 -7.19
C ILE A 179 -4.36 1.20 -8.31
N LEU A 180 -3.32 1.99 -8.19
CA LEU A 180 -2.92 2.99 -9.16
C LEU A 180 -1.55 2.60 -9.75
N MET A 181 -1.38 2.77 -11.05
CA MET A 181 -0.09 2.63 -11.72
C MET A 181 -0.05 3.52 -12.96
N HIS A 182 1.07 4.25 -13.14
CA HIS A 182 1.27 5.11 -14.31
C HIS A 182 2.77 5.28 -14.60
N GLU A 183 3.13 5.39 -15.89
CA GLU A 183 4.52 5.65 -16.28
C GLU A 183 4.98 7.04 -15.82
N ASP A 184 4.09 8.03 -15.91
CA ASP A 184 4.33 9.36 -15.33
C ASP A 184 3.93 9.37 -13.86
N LYS A 185 4.95 9.52 -13.00
CA LYS A 185 4.78 9.61 -11.55
C LYS A 185 3.95 10.82 -11.12
N SER A 186 4.02 11.92 -11.87
CA SER A 186 3.26 13.14 -11.55
C SER A 186 1.76 12.89 -11.71
N GLN A 187 1.36 12.19 -12.80
CA GLN A 187 -0.04 11.81 -13.01
C GLN A 187 -0.57 10.91 -11.90
N LEU A 188 0.23 9.92 -11.46
CA LEU A 188 -0.16 9.07 -10.34
C LEU A 188 -0.38 9.88 -9.06
N GLN A 189 0.50 10.85 -8.77
CA GLN A 189 0.37 11.71 -7.59
C GLN A 189 -0.88 12.63 -7.67
N GLU A 190 -1.17 13.20 -8.83
CA GLU A 190 -2.38 13.99 -9.06
C GLU A 190 -3.65 13.17 -8.79
N ASP A 191 -3.70 11.94 -9.30
CA ASP A 191 -4.82 11.05 -9.10
C ASP A 191 -4.98 10.64 -7.63
N LEU A 192 -3.86 10.34 -6.94
CA LEU A 192 -3.86 10.06 -5.51
C LEU A 192 -4.37 11.24 -4.69
N VAL A 193 -3.90 12.46 -4.97
CA VAL A 193 -4.37 13.69 -4.33
C VAL A 193 -5.86 13.88 -4.56
N ARG A 194 -6.35 13.62 -5.77
CA ARG A 194 -7.77 13.70 -6.09
C ARG A 194 -8.61 12.72 -5.26
N ILE A 195 -8.19 11.47 -5.12
CA ILE A 195 -8.87 10.48 -4.26
C ILE A 195 -8.91 10.99 -2.81
N ARG A 196 -7.78 11.45 -2.27
CA ARG A 196 -7.69 12.00 -0.91
C ARG A 196 -8.58 13.22 -0.69
N GLN A 197 -8.74 14.05 -1.71
CA GLN A 197 -9.67 15.17 -1.64
C GLN A 197 -11.13 14.68 -1.64
N MET A 198 -11.48 13.71 -2.49
CA MET A 198 -12.82 13.13 -2.52
C MET A 198 -13.22 12.50 -1.17
N GLU A 199 -12.28 11.85 -0.47
CA GLU A 199 -12.51 11.32 0.87
C GLU A 199 -12.84 12.44 1.87
N LYS A 200 -12.04 13.52 1.89
CA LYS A 200 -12.25 14.68 2.77
C LYS A 200 -13.56 15.43 2.50
N ASP A 201 -13.91 15.53 1.21
CA ASP A 201 -15.13 16.20 0.77
C ASP A 201 -16.37 15.29 0.89
N ASN A 202 -16.18 14.05 1.38
CA ASN A 202 -17.23 13.04 1.46
C ASN A 202 -17.92 12.77 0.12
N ALA A 203 -17.14 12.82 -0.98
CA ALA A 203 -17.63 12.70 -2.34
C ALA A 203 -17.59 11.27 -2.90
N ILE A 204 -17.13 10.28 -2.12
CA ILE A 204 -17.12 8.88 -2.54
C ILE A 204 -18.54 8.30 -2.47
N PHE A 205 -19.28 8.62 -1.41
CA PHE A 205 -20.62 8.10 -1.14
C PHE A 205 -21.68 9.21 -1.09
N VAL A 206 -22.88 8.83 -1.45
CA VAL A 206 -24.11 9.53 -1.04
C VAL A 206 -24.75 8.69 0.04
N TYR A 207 -25.05 9.30 1.18
CA TYR A 207 -25.67 8.61 2.30
C TYR A 207 -27.19 8.80 2.31
N GLU A 208 -27.89 7.92 3.01
CA GLU A 208 -29.26 8.12 3.42
C GLU A 208 -29.34 9.27 4.44
N LYS A 209 -30.55 9.68 4.83
CA LYS A 209 -30.71 10.79 5.78
C LYS A 209 -30.07 10.44 7.13
N GLY A 210 -29.35 11.41 7.73
CA GLY A 210 -28.79 11.28 9.09
C GLY A 210 -27.29 10.99 9.15
N VAL A 211 -26.52 11.44 8.17
CA VAL A 211 -25.05 11.30 8.16
C VAL A 211 -24.42 12.05 9.33
N ASP A 212 -23.62 11.35 10.11
CA ASP A 212 -22.70 11.97 11.06
C ASP A 212 -21.35 12.20 10.35
N MET A 213 -20.88 13.44 10.33
CA MET A 213 -19.61 13.81 9.75
C MET A 213 -18.67 14.25 10.88
N MET A 214 -17.51 13.60 10.98
CA MET A 214 -16.45 14.20 11.79
C MET A 214 -16.15 15.58 11.24
N ARG A 215 -16.19 16.60 12.09
CA ARG A 215 -15.69 17.92 11.72
C ARG A 215 -14.25 17.72 11.25
N SER A 216 -14.00 18.06 9.98
CA SER A 216 -12.64 18.09 9.43
C SER A 216 -11.72 18.71 10.47
N PRO A 217 -10.59 18.09 10.85
CA PRO A 217 -9.58 18.82 11.58
C PRO A 217 -9.30 20.05 10.75
N SER A 218 -9.48 21.23 11.38
CA SER A 218 -9.27 22.54 10.75
C SER A 218 -8.02 22.47 9.88
N THR A 219 -8.14 22.91 8.65
CA THR A 219 -7.15 22.95 7.59
C THR A 219 -5.75 23.34 8.10
N GLY A 220 -5.02 22.39 8.64
CA GLY A 220 -3.58 22.47 8.77
C GLY A 220 -3.02 22.40 7.36
N ASN A 221 -2.49 23.51 6.91
CA ASN A 221 -1.75 23.79 5.68
C ASN A 221 -1.64 22.62 4.68
N LEU A 222 -2.36 22.72 3.57
CA LEU A 222 -2.23 21.89 2.36
C LEU A 222 -0.79 21.85 1.79
N SER A 223 0.12 22.69 2.28
CA SER A 223 1.56 22.67 1.95
C SER A 223 2.29 21.40 2.42
N SER A 224 1.69 20.59 3.30
CA SER A 224 2.30 19.32 3.72
C SER A 224 2.01 18.15 2.78
N LEU A 225 1.10 18.28 1.81
CA LEU A 225 0.82 17.25 0.81
C LEU A 225 1.76 17.30 -0.41
N SER A 226 2.47 18.43 -0.61
CA SER A 226 3.52 18.55 -1.64
C SER A 226 4.86 17.91 -1.21
N GLY A 227 4.96 17.35 -0.02
CA GLY A 227 6.18 16.85 0.60
C GLY A 227 6.52 15.39 0.30
N PHE A 228 5.86 14.71 -0.64
CA PHE A 228 6.34 13.41 -1.17
C PHE A 228 7.25 13.57 -2.39
N ALA A 229 8.01 14.65 -2.44
CA ALA A 229 9.24 14.64 -3.21
C ALA A 229 10.25 13.78 -2.43
N ILE A 230 10.79 12.75 -3.08
CA ILE A 230 11.97 12.04 -2.62
C ILE A 230 13.05 13.10 -2.37
N GLY A 231 13.28 13.51 -1.12
CA GLY A 231 14.30 14.48 -0.79
C GLY A 231 14.14 15.25 0.53
N ASP A 232 12.93 15.61 0.94
CA ASP A 232 12.73 16.37 2.17
C ASP A 232 11.68 15.73 3.08
N ARG A 233 12.15 14.88 4.01
CA ARG A 233 11.33 14.45 5.14
C ARG A 233 11.34 15.52 6.21
N PRO A 234 10.18 16.04 6.68
CA PRO A 234 10.19 16.87 7.86
C PRO A 234 10.74 16.05 9.04
N LYS A 235 11.78 16.59 9.67
CA LYS A 235 12.32 16.07 10.94
C LYS A 235 11.29 16.35 12.03
N THR A 236 10.29 15.50 12.19
CA THR A 236 9.42 15.53 13.36
C THR A 236 8.98 14.12 13.71
N VAL A 237 9.61 13.61 14.76
CA VAL A 237 9.13 12.68 15.79
C VAL A 237 8.08 11.66 15.33
N PHE A 238 8.50 10.37 15.33
CA PHE A 238 7.74 9.17 14.94
C PHE A 238 7.60 8.88 13.44
N THR A 239 8.68 8.86 12.71
CA THR A 239 8.74 8.19 11.41
C THR A 239 9.23 6.76 11.58
N SER A 240 8.42 5.88 12.14
CA SER A 240 8.60 4.46 11.94
C SER A 240 7.98 4.09 10.59
N SER A 241 8.74 4.12 9.52
CA SER A 241 8.33 3.53 8.26
C SER A 241 8.43 2.00 8.41
N ARG A 242 7.30 1.29 8.31
CA ARG A 242 7.33 -0.16 8.14
C ARG A 242 7.64 -0.44 6.67
N ALA A 243 8.61 -1.31 6.44
CA ALA A 243 8.85 -1.88 5.13
C ALA A 243 8.48 -3.37 5.18
N SER A 244 7.87 -3.87 4.13
CA SER A 244 7.56 -5.29 3.98
C SER A 244 8.34 -5.84 2.80
N VAL A 245 8.95 -7.00 2.97
CA VAL A 245 9.71 -7.71 1.95
C VAL A 245 9.06 -9.06 1.71
N TYR A 246 8.88 -9.40 0.44
CA TYR A 246 8.26 -10.66 -0.01
C TYR A 246 9.28 -11.52 -0.73
N TRP A 247 9.32 -12.78 -0.36
CA TRP A 247 10.21 -13.81 -0.89
C TRP A 247 9.44 -14.81 -1.72
#